data_aba17458819ca91fc3e18b2b5595f4d6
#
_entry.id   aba17458819ca91fc3e18b2b5595f4d6
#
_cell.length_a   1.000
_cell.length_b   1.000
_cell.length_c   1.000
_cell.angle_alpha   90.00
_cell.angle_beta   90.00
_cell.angle_gamma   90.00
#
_symmetry.space_group_name_H-M   'P 1'
#
loop_
_entity.id
_entity.type
_entity.pdbx_description
1 polymer ?
#
loop_
_entity_poly.entity_id
_entity_poly.type
_entity_poly.pdbx_seq_one_letter_code
_entity_poly.pdbx_strand_id
1 'polypeptide(L)'
;FSTGRKENLDHVKGKIKLVKCDLSNKGEWIEEFKNVDWVFHLASLADIVPSIQNPEGYFSSNVDATFYVLEASRHANIKRFIYSASSSCYGIPDEYPTPEGSDIRPQYPYALAKRMGEELVEHWAQLYNLPAISLRFFNVYGTRSRTSGTYGAVFGVFLAQKLANKPYTVVGDGNQTRDFTYVTDIVSALIAAAESEKTNKIYNVGSDTTVSVNKIVELLGGNKVNIPKR
;
A
#
# COMPACT_ATOMS: atom_id res chain seq x y z
N PHE A 1 10.17 -11.40 -2.83
CA PHE A 1 9.99 -11.69 -1.39
C PHE A 1 11.02 -10.96 -0.52
N SER A 2 11.24 -9.66 -0.73
CA SER A 2 12.10 -8.86 0.17
C SER A 2 11.47 -8.70 1.57
N THR A 3 10.14 -8.61 1.62
CA THR A 3 9.37 -8.51 2.87
C THR A 3 8.27 -9.57 2.99
N GLY A 4 7.86 -10.15 1.88
CA GLY A 4 6.83 -11.19 1.83
C GLY A 4 7.34 -12.55 2.31
N ARG A 5 6.44 -13.40 2.82
CA ARG A 5 6.72 -14.77 3.27
C ARG A 5 5.96 -15.75 2.39
N LYS A 6 6.63 -16.80 1.91
CA LYS A 6 6.01 -17.82 1.05
C LYS A 6 4.92 -18.58 1.78
N GLU A 7 5.08 -18.79 3.07
CA GLU A 7 4.13 -19.49 3.96
C GLU A 7 2.74 -18.81 3.96
N ASN A 8 2.70 -17.51 3.69
CA ASN A 8 1.42 -16.78 3.55
C ASN A 8 0.58 -17.27 2.37
N LEU A 9 1.16 -18.00 1.42
CA LEU A 9 0.49 -18.53 0.23
C LEU A 9 0.14 -20.03 0.33
N ASP A 10 0.52 -20.72 1.42
CA ASP A 10 0.33 -22.17 1.54
C ASP A 10 -1.15 -22.59 1.42
N HIS A 11 -2.08 -21.77 1.93
CA HIS A 11 -3.51 -22.04 1.89
C HIS A 11 -4.13 -21.94 0.46
N VAL A 12 -3.41 -21.36 -0.49
CA VAL A 12 -3.82 -21.24 -1.91
C VAL A 12 -2.87 -22.00 -2.85
N LYS A 13 -1.93 -22.76 -2.28
CA LYS A 13 -0.99 -23.58 -3.06
C LYS A 13 -1.76 -24.54 -3.98
N GLY A 14 -1.41 -24.54 -5.27
CA GLY A 14 -2.11 -25.31 -6.31
C GLY A 14 -3.31 -24.58 -6.95
N LYS A 15 -3.75 -23.45 -6.40
CA LYS A 15 -4.77 -22.59 -7.00
C LYS A 15 -4.19 -21.34 -7.69
N ILE A 16 -2.90 -21.11 -7.52
CA ILE A 16 -2.19 -19.96 -8.09
C ILE A 16 -0.93 -20.44 -8.82
N LYS A 17 -0.50 -19.69 -9.84
CA LYS A 17 0.83 -19.75 -10.43
C LYS A 17 1.70 -18.69 -9.76
N LEU A 18 2.77 -19.09 -9.07
CA LEU A 18 3.71 -18.17 -8.44
C LEU A 18 4.91 -17.96 -9.35
N VAL A 19 5.07 -16.74 -9.86
CA VAL A 19 6.22 -16.31 -10.65
C VAL A 19 7.09 -15.38 -9.81
N LYS A 20 8.36 -15.74 -9.60
CA LYS A 20 9.32 -14.90 -8.87
C LYS A 20 10.09 -14.05 -9.87
N CYS A 21 9.83 -12.75 -9.88
CA CYS A 21 10.50 -11.80 -10.76
C CYS A 21 10.74 -10.46 -10.04
N ASP A 22 11.54 -9.61 -10.67
CA ASP A 22 11.68 -8.20 -10.32
C ASP A 22 10.95 -7.38 -11.39
N LEU A 23 9.88 -6.72 -10.97
CA LEU A 23 9.03 -5.92 -11.87
C LEU A 23 9.70 -4.59 -12.29
N SER A 24 10.76 -4.16 -11.61
CA SER A 24 11.49 -2.94 -11.97
C SER A 24 12.33 -3.09 -13.24
N ASN A 25 12.43 -4.30 -13.78
CA ASN A 25 13.13 -4.61 -14.99
C ASN A 25 12.26 -5.41 -15.96
N LYS A 26 12.43 -5.18 -17.26
CA LYS A 26 11.81 -6.04 -18.27
C LYS A 26 12.32 -7.49 -18.11
N GLY A 27 11.42 -8.44 -18.33
CA GLY A 27 11.77 -9.85 -18.24
C GLY A 27 10.65 -10.75 -18.78
N GLU A 28 10.87 -12.06 -18.71
CA GLU A 28 9.92 -13.07 -19.19
C GLU A 28 8.56 -13.02 -18.47
N TRP A 29 8.50 -12.43 -17.28
CA TRP A 29 7.26 -12.25 -16.53
C TRP A 29 6.18 -11.46 -17.30
N ILE A 30 6.54 -10.65 -18.29
CA ILE A 30 5.61 -9.92 -19.17
C ILE A 30 4.69 -10.90 -19.91
N GLU A 31 5.19 -12.08 -20.27
CA GLU A 31 4.40 -13.12 -20.95
C GLU A 31 3.26 -13.69 -20.10
N GLU A 32 3.37 -13.55 -18.77
CA GLU A 32 2.32 -13.98 -17.84
C GLU A 32 1.06 -13.12 -17.89
N PHE A 33 1.11 -11.96 -18.55
CA PHE A 33 -0.07 -11.09 -18.76
C PHE A 33 -0.97 -11.58 -19.90
N LYS A 34 -0.53 -12.52 -20.74
CA LYS A 34 -1.36 -13.08 -21.81
C LYS A 34 -2.62 -13.74 -21.23
N ASN A 35 -3.78 -13.34 -21.76
CA ASN A 35 -5.10 -13.82 -21.33
C ASN A 35 -5.47 -13.51 -19.87
N VAL A 36 -4.85 -12.50 -19.28
CA VAL A 36 -5.23 -11.97 -17.96
C VAL A 36 -6.37 -10.98 -18.13
N ASP A 37 -7.42 -11.14 -17.34
CA ASP A 37 -8.57 -10.21 -17.32
C ASP A 37 -8.32 -9.02 -16.39
N TRP A 38 -7.85 -9.26 -15.18
CA TRP A 38 -7.66 -8.25 -14.14
C TRP A 38 -6.24 -8.23 -13.61
N VAL A 39 -5.72 -7.03 -13.40
CA VAL A 39 -4.42 -6.81 -12.77
C VAL A 39 -4.61 -6.01 -11.49
N PHE A 40 -4.19 -6.55 -10.35
CA PHE A 40 -4.09 -5.85 -9.08
C PHE A 40 -2.62 -5.54 -8.80
N HIS A 41 -2.21 -4.31 -9.07
CA HIS A 41 -0.83 -3.88 -8.88
C HIS A 41 -0.59 -3.42 -7.44
N LEU A 42 -0.15 -4.36 -6.59
CA LEU A 42 0.12 -4.15 -5.16
C LEU A 42 1.63 -4.15 -4.85
N ALA A 43 2.47 -4.50 -5.82
CA ALA A 43 3.91 -4.56 -5.65
C ALA A 43 4.49 -3.16 -5.41
N SER A 44 5.12 -2.95 -4.27
CA SER A 44 5.67 -1.66 -3.86
C SER A 44 6.56 -1.82 -2.63
N LEU A 45 7.56 -0.98 -2.48
CA LEU A 45 8.21 -0.71 -1.20
C LEU A 45 7.40 0.34 -0.45
N ALA A 46 7.13 0.16 0.84
CA ALA A 46 6.08 0.88 1.57
C ALA A 46 6.51 1.50 2.92
N ASP A 47 7.76 1.78 3.16
CA ASP A 47 8.21 2.38 4.42
C ASP A 47 8.77 3.79 4.18
N ILE A 48 8.42 4.77 5.03
CA ILE A 48 8.84 6.17 4.88
C ILE A 48 10.35 6.32 5.10
N VAL A 49 10.85 5.91 6.27
CA VAL A 49 12.25 6.13 6.63
C VAL A 49 13.23 5.40 5.71
N PRO A 50 13.03 4.12 5.36
CA PRO A 50 13.85 3.47 4.35
C PRO A 50 13.82 4.17 2.99
N SER A 51 12.72 4.83 2.62
CA SER A 51 12.66 5.59 1.36
C SER A 51 13.59 6.80 1.33
N ILE A 52 13.82 7.43 2.50
CA ILE A 52 14.78 8.54 2.64
C ILE A 52 16.23 8.02 2.54
N GLN A 53 16.46 6.82 3.06
CA GLN A 53 17.79 6.21 3.08
C GLN A 53 18.20 5.59 1.73
N ASN A 54 17.22 5.09 0.97
CA ASN A 54 17.41 4.46 -0.33
C ASN A 54 16.35 4.92 -1.35
N PRO A 55 16.34 6.20 -1.75
CA PRO A 55 15.34 6.72 -2.68
C PRO A 55 15.38 6.04 -4.05
N GLU A 56 16.56 5.68 -4.56
CA GLU A 56 16.73 4.99 -5.84
C GLU A 56 15.97 3.66 -5.86
N GLY A 57 16.12 2.82 -4.83
CA GLY A 57 15.40 1.55 -4.74
C GLY A 57 13.89 1.72 -4.65
N TYR A 58 13.42 2.83 -4.03
CA TYR A 58 11.99 3.15 -3.98
C TYR A 58 11.45 3.62 -5.32
N PHE A 59 12.19 4.45 -6.07
CA PHE A 59 11.80 4.84 -7.43
C PHE A 59 11.74 3.64 -8.35
N SER A 60 12.79 2.84 -8.37
CA SER A 60 12.83 1.62 -9.19
C SER A 60 11.66 0.67 -8.88
N SER A 61 11.43 0.36 -7.60
CA SER A 61 10.38 -0.58 -7.20
C SER A 61 8.96 -0.04 -7.35
N ASN A 62 8.74 1.29 -7.29
CA ASN A 62 7.41 1.87 -7.24
C ASN A 62 7.04 2.61 -8.53
N VAL A 63 8.01 3.19 -9.25
CA VAL A 63 7.76 3.94 -10.49
C VAL A 63 8.09 3.07 -11.71
N ASP A 64 9.34 2.58 -11.83
CA ASP A 64 9.72 1.77 -12.99
C ASP A 64 8.91 0.48 -13.07
N ALA A 65 8.70 -0.20 -11.92
CA ALA A 65 7.86 -1.39 -11.85
C ALA A 65 6.42 -1.08 -12.28
N THR A 66 5.84 0.04 -11.85
CA THR A 66 4.48 0.45 -12.26
C THR A 66 4.43 0.70 -13.77
N PHE A 67 5.43 1.38 -14.32
CA PHE A 67 5.54 1.61 -15.76
C PHE A 67 5.56 0.30 -16.55
N TYR A 68 6.41 -0.65 -16.20
CA TYR A 68 6.50 -1.92 -16.92
C TYR A 68 5.24 -2.78 -16.78
N VAL A 69 4.59 -2.77 -15.61
CA VAL A 69 3.31 -3.47 -15.39
C VAL A 69 2.18 -2.83 -16.21
N LEU A 70 2.14 -1.50 -16.33
CA LEU A 70 1.20 -0.79 -17.20
C LEU A 70 1.40 -1.14 -18.67
N GLU A 71 2.65 -1.17 -19.15
CA GLU A 71 2.95 -1.56 -20.54
C GLU A 71 2.57 -3.02 -20.83
N ALA A 72 2.87 -3.94 -19.92
CA ALA A 72 2.45 -5.33 -20.05
C ALA A 72 0.92 -5.45 -20.08
N SER A 73 0.24 -4.71 -19.21
CA SER A 73 -1.23 -4.67 -19.13
C SER A 73 -1.87 -4.12 -20.41
N ARG A 74 -1.32 -3.02 -20.93
CA ARG A 74 -1.79 -2.39 -22.18
C ARG A 74 -1.65 -3.33 -23.37
N HIS A 75 -0.51 -3.99 -23.53
CA HIS A 75 -0.26 -4.93 -24.63
C HIS A 75 -1.09 -6.21 -24.51
N ALA A 76 -1.47 -6.62 -23.30
CA ALA A 76 -2.34 -7.76 -23.06
C ALA A 76 -3.83 -7.45 -23.21
N ASN A 77 -4.22 -6.18 -23.42
CA ASN A 77 -5.62 -5.73 -23.51
C ASN A 77 -6.47 -6.19 -22.32
N ILE A 78 -5.95 -6.01 -21.11
CA ILE A 78 -6.66 -6.43 -19.88
C ILE A 78 -8.00 -5.71 -19.72
N LYS A 79 -8.95 -6.32 -19.02
CA LYS A 79 -10.27 -5.75 -18.77
C LYS A 79 -10.29 -4.77 -17.59
N ARG A 80 -9.34 -4.87 -16.66
CA ARG A 80 -9.28 -4.03 -15.47
C ARG A 80 -7.87 -3.93 -14.87
N PHE A 81 -7.47 -2.71 -14.52
CA PHE A 81 -6.24 -2.41 -13.79
C PHE A 81 -6.56 -1.71 -12.47
N ILE A 82 -6.20 -2.30 -11.35
CA ILE A 82 -6.39 -1.69 -10.03
C ILE A 82 -5.03 -1.39 -9.42
N TYR A 83 -4.78 -0.12 -9.16
CA TYR A 83 -3.53 0.36 -8.56
C TYR A 83 -3.68 0.65 -7.08
N SER A 84 -2.81 0.08 -6.27
CA SER A 84 -2.70 0.46 -4.87
C SER A 84 -1.92 1.78 -4.74
N ALA A 85 -2.63 2.88 -4.77
CA ALA A 85 -2.10 4.21 -4.45
C ALA A 85 -1.97 4.40 -2.93
N SER A 86 -1.67 5.59 -2.47
CA SER A 86 -1.46 5.85 -1.04
C SER A 86 -1.95 7.24 -0.65
N SER A 87 -2.63 7.34 0.50
CA SER A 87 -3.00 8.62 1.13
C SER A 87 -1.78 9.47 1.53
N SER A 88 -0.58 8.88 1.57
CA SER A 88 0.66 9.62 1.84
C SER A 88 0.95 10.73 0.81
N CYS A 89 0.32 10.68 -0.38
CA CYS A 89 0.44 11.73 -1.40
C CYS A 89 -0.08 13.09 -0.92
N TYR A 90 -1.04 13.13 0.01
CA TYR A 90 -1.56 14.36 0.57
C TYR A 90 -0.58 15.08 1.51
N GLY A 91 0.40 14.36 2.07
CA GLY A 91 1.31 14.90 3.07
C GLY A 91 0.57 15.26 4.36
N ILE A 92 0.54 16.54 4.70
CA ILE A 92 -0.29 17.10 5.78
C ILE A 92 -1.44 17.84 5.11
N PRO A 93 -2.64 17.23 5.04
CA PRO A 93 -3.79 17.86 4.41
C PRO A 93 -4.36 18.98 5.27
N ASP A 94 -5.01 19.96 4.61
CA ASP A 94 -5.63 21.09 5.29
C ASP A 94 -7.05 20.75 5.83
N GLU A 95 -7.64 19.65 5.33
CA GLU A 95 -9.01 19.23 5.66
C GLU A 95 -9.07 17.77 6.12
N TYR A 96 -9.89 17.51 7.13
CA TYR A 96 -10.18 16.17 7.65
C TYR A 96 -11.69 15.99 7.85
N PRO A 97 -12.33 14.90 7.35
CA PRO A 97 -11.74 13.86 6.50
C PRO A 97 -11.20 14.41 5.19
N THR A 98 -10.07 13.86 4.71
CA THR A 98 -9.37 14.35 3.52
C THR A 98 -10.07 13.87 2.25
N PRO A 99 -10.66 14.74 1.41
CA PRO A 99 -11.29 14.32 0.15
C PRO A 99 -10.25 14.05 -0.94
N GLU A 100 -10.65 13.31 -1.99
CA GLU A 100 -9.77 12.97 -3.12
C GLU A 100 -9.24 14.19 -3.88
N GLY A 101 -9.98 15.29 -3.84
CA GLY A 101 -9.61 16.56 -4.47
C GLY A 101 -8.62 17.42 -3.67
N SER A 102 -8.18 16.97 -2.49
CA SER A 102 -7.20 17.70 -1.68
C SER A 102 -5.86 17.84 -2.39
N ASP A 103 -5.14 18.90 -2.05
CA ASP A 103 -3.80 19.17 -2.58
C ASP A 103 -2.85 18.00 -2.36
N ILE A 104 -2.03 17.75 -3.38
CA ILE A 104 -1.01 16.72 -3.37
C ILE A 104 0.32 17.34 -2.95
N ARG A 105 0.80 16.96 -1.76
CA ARG A 105 2.01 17.52 -1.12
C ARG A 105 2.91 16.41 -0.54
N PRO A 106 3.42 15.48 -1.37
CA PRO A 106 4.23 14.35 -0.89
C PRO A 106 5.50 14.84 -0.19
N GLN A 107 5.74 14.38 1.03
CA GLN A 107 6.84 14.86 1.87
C GLN A 107 8.06 13.96 1.88
N TYR A 108 7.94 12.74 1.35
CA TYR A 108 8.99 11.73 1.40
C TYR A 108 9.10 10.99 0.07
N PRO A 109 10.26 10.42 -0.29
CA PRO A 109 10.47 9.69 -1.54
C PRO A 109 9.42 8.59 -1.78
N TYR A 110 9.00 7.86 -0.74
CA TYR A 110 7.90 6.89 -0.85
C TYR A 110 6.60 7.54 -1.33
N ALA A 111 6.19 8.63 -0.69
CA ALA A 111 4.94 9.31 -1.03
C ALA A 111 4.98 9.86 -2.46
N LEU A 112 6.12 10.45 -2.86
CA LEU A 112 6.33 10.95 -4.22
C LEU A 112 6.30 9.79 -5.24
N ALA A 113 7.02 8.71 -5.00
CA ALA A 113 7.05 7.56 -5.91
C ALA A 113 5.66 6.91 -6.08
N LYS A 114 4.86 6.83 -5.00
CA LYS A 114 3.46 6.37 -5.09
C LYS A 114 2.58 7.32 -5.90
N ARG A 115 2.75 8.64 -5.74
CA ARG A 115 2.04 9.64 -6.56
C ARG A 115 2.44 9.56 -8.03
N MET A 116 3.73 9.45 -8.34
CA MET A 116 4.19 9.27 -9.72
C MET A 116 3.61 8.01 -10.37
N GLY A 117 3.54 6.89 -9.63
CA GLY A 117 2.87 5.68 -10.10
C GLY A 117 1.38 5.91 -10.39
N GLU A 118 0.68 6.67 -9.54
CA GLU A 118 -0.72 7.04 -9.74
C GLU A 118 -0.90 7.92 -11.00
N GLU A 119 -0.01 8.89 -11.22
CA GLU A 119 0.00 9.73 -12.42
C GLU A 119 0.24 8.93 -13.70
N LEU A 120 1.15 7.94 -13.65
CA LEU A 120 1.33 7.02 -14.77
C LEU A 120 0.04 6.26 -15.07
N VAL A 121 -0.65 5.74 -14.05
CA VAL A 121 -1.92 5.02 -14.21
C VAL A 121 -2.99 5.93 -14.84
N GLU A 122 -3.14 7.15 -14.35
CA GLU A 122 -4.08 8.13 -14.93
C GLU A 122 -3.76 8.42 -16.39
N HIS A 123 -2.47 8.64 -16.70
CA HIS A 123 -2.04 8.94 -18.07
C HIS A 123 -2.30 7.77 -19.02
N TRP A 124 -1.99 6.52 -18.61
CA TRP A 124 -2.30 5.32 -19.40
C TRP A 124 -3.78 5.11 -19.60
N ALA A 125 -4.59 5.39 -18.58
CA ALA A 125 -6.04 5.33 -18.68
C ALA A 125 -6.58 6.33 -19.69
N GLN A 126 -6.06 7.55 -19.72
CA GLN A 126 -6.49 8.60 -20.62
C GLN A 126 -6.01 8.37 -22.06
N LEU A 127 -4.72 8.09 -22.24
CA LEU A 127 -4.09 8.03 -23.56
C LEU A 127 -4.37 6.72 -24.31
N TYR A 128 -4.36 5.60 -23.57
CA TYR A 128 -4.49 4.26 -24.15
C TYR A 128 -5.84 3.60 -23.84
N ASN A 129 -6.77 4.31 -23.20
CA ASN A 129 -8.06 3.77 -22.75
C ASN A 129 -7.91 2.52 -21.85
N LEU A 130 -6.82 2.45 -21.06
CA LEU A 130 -6.63 1.37 -20.10
C LEU A 130 -7.69 1.48 -19.00
N PRO A 131 -8.53 0.45 -18.76
CA PRO A 131 -9.61 0.54 -17.78
C PRO A 131 -9.05 0.48 -16.35
N ALA A 132 -8.56 1.60 -15.82
CA ALA A 132 -7.83 1.67 -14.56
C ALA A 132 -8.60 2.41 -13.46
N ILE A 133 -8.37 2.01 -12.21
CA ILE A 133 -8.80 2.68 -10.99
C ILE A 133 -7.61 2.70 -10.01
N SER A 134 -7.36 3.84 -9.39
CA SER A 134 -6.39 4.00 -8.31
C SER A 134 -7.10 4.08 -6.96
N LEU A 135 -6.63 3.31 -5.98
CA LEU A 135 -7.17 3.30 -4.62
C LEU A 135 -6.11 3.82 -3.65
N ARG A 136 -6.33 5.00 -3.05
CA ARG A 136 -5.46 5.60 -2.04
C ARG A 136 -5.76 4.99 -0.68
N PHE A 137 -4.95 4.00 -0.29
CA PHE A 137 -5.09 3.36 1.01
C PHE A 137 -4.59 4.26 2.13
N PHE A 138 -5.35 4.30 3.22
CA PHE A 138 -4.90 4.84 4.51
C PHE A 138 -4.09 3.77 5.27
N ASN A 139 -4.14 3.73 6.60
CA ASN A 139 -3.24 2.82 7.33
C ASN A 139 -3.84 1.41 7.40
N VAL A 140 -3.46 0.57 6.46
CA VAL A 140 -3.93 -0.82 6.41
C VAL A 140 -3.32 -1.65 7.54
N TYR A 141 -4.15 -2.41 8.23
CA TYR A 141 -3.72 -3.36 9.24
C TYR A 141 -4.43 -4.71 9.08
N GLY A 142 -3.88 -5.75 9.67
CA GLY A 142 -4.52 -7.06 9.65
C GLY A 142 -3.56 -8.22 9.83
N THR A 143 -4.08 -9.41 9.60
CA THR A 143 -3.32 -10.67 9.68
C THR A 143 -2.17 -10.68 8.67
N ARG A 144 -1.09 -11.40 8.99
CA ARG A 144 0.12 -11.53 8.16
C ARG A 144 0.91 -10.22 7.97
N SER A 145 0.60 -9.18 8.75
CA SER A 145 1.40 -7.97 8.80
C SER A 145 2.84 -8.28 9.19
N ARG A 146 3.78 -7.50 8.65
CA ARG A 146 5.18 -7.59 9.04
C ARG A 146 5.35 -7.21 10.51
N THR A 147 5.96 -8.09 11.30
CA THR A 147 6.20 -7.92 12.74
C THR A 147 7.65 -7.53 13.06
N SER A 148 8.53 -7.46 12.07
CA SER A 148 9.95 -7.15 12.20
C SER A 148 10.30 -5.83 11.51
N GLY A 149 11.33 -5.18 12.00
CA GLY A 149 11.86 -3.92 11.49
C GLY A 149 11.56 -2.72 12.39
N THR A 150 12.52 -1.79 12.44
CA THR A 150 12.48 -0.58 13.30
C THR A 150 11.34 0.37 12.94
N TYR A 151 10.79 0.23 11.70
CA TYR A 151 9.80 1.10 11.11
C TYR A 151 8.52 0.36 10.69
N GLY A 152 8.24 -0.81 11.28
CA GLY A 152 7.02 -1.56 11.04
C GLY A 152 5.76 -0.76 11.39
N ALA A 153 4.63 -1.09 10.73
CA ALA A 153 3.34 -0.51 11.10
C ALA A 153 3.03 -0.76 12.58
N VAL A 154 2.39 0.19 13.24
CA VAL A 154 2.16 0.19 14.69
C VAL A 154 1.60 -1.14 15.21
N PHE A 155 0.62 -1.73 14.51
CA PHE A 155 0.03 -3.01 14.91
C PHE A 155 1.02 -4.17 14.88
N GLY A 156 1.87 -4.27 13.84
CA GLY A 156 2.88 -5.33 13.75
C GLY A 156 3.91 -5.22 14.88
N VAL A 157 4.37 -4.00 15.18
CA VAL A 157 5.32 -3.74 16.27
C VAL A 157 4.68 -4.05 17.63
N PHE A 158 3.48 -3.56 17.89
CA PHE A 158 2.80 -3.75 19.18
C PHE A 158 2.45 -5.22 19.42
N LEU A 159 1.96 -5.94 18.40
CA LEU A 159 1.70 -7.37 18.54
C LEU A 159 2.97 -8.18 18.81
N ALA A 160 4.08 -7.86 18.15
CA ALA A 160 5.36 -8.49 18.42
C ALA A 160 5.84 -8.22 19.86
N GLN A 161 5.68 -6.97 20.34
CA GLN A 161 6.02 -6.60 21.71
C GLN A 161 5.12 -7.31 22.73
N LYS A 162 3.82 -7.41 22.47
CA LYS A 162 2.88 -8.14 23.32
C LYS A 162 3.24 -9.62 23.42
N LEU A 163 3.53 -10.28 22.31
CA LEU A 163 3.94 -11.69 22.29
C LEU A 163 5.26 -11.92 23.03
N ALA A 164 6.15 -10.92 23.06
CA ALA A 164 7.41 -10.97 23.78
C ALA A 164 7.31 -10.50 25.25
N ASN A 165 6.10 -10.21 25.74
CA ASN A 165 5.85 -9.62 27.07
C ASN A 165 6.64 -8.34 27.33
N LYS A 166 6.86 -7.53 26.30
CA LYS A 166 7.56 -6.24 26.37
C LYS A 166 6.55 -5.08 26.37
N PRO A 167 6.89 -3.93 27.02
CA PRO A 167 6.06 -2.75 26.94
C PRO A 167 5.97 -2.22 25.51
N TYR A 168 4.84 -1.61 25.16
CA TYR A 168 4.65 -0.96 23.86
C TYR A 168 5.51 0.31 23.78
N THR A 169 6.28 0.46 22.70
CA THR A 169 7.04 1.66 22.44
C THR A 169 6.20 2.69 21.69
N VAL A 170 5.77 3.74 22.41
CA VAL A 170 4.94 4.82 21.87
C VAL A 170 5.82 6.01 21.53
N VAL A 171 5.85 6.43 20.28
CA VAL A 171 6.59 7.62 19.83
C VAL A 171 5.85 8.89 20.24
N GLY A 172 6.52 9.81 20.92
CA GLY A 172 5.93 11.05 21.45
C GLY A 172 4.94 10.77 22.58
N ASP A 173 3.83 11.51 22.63
CA ASP A 173 2.79 11.40 23.66
C ASP A 173 1.74 10.32 23.37
N GLY A 174 1.71 9.77 22.14
CA GLY A 174 0.76 8.77 21.70
C GLY A 174 -0.63 9.31 21.33
N ASN A 175 -0.83 10.64 21.30
CA ASN A 175 -2.10 11.27 20.95
C ASN A 175 -2.29 11.40 19.43
N GLN A 176 -1.25 11.15 18.63
CA GLN A 176 -1.39 11.14 17.18
C GLN A 176 -2.41 10.11 16.73
N THR A 177 -3.35 10.56 15.91
CA THR A 177 -4.42 9.72 15.36
C THR A 177 -4.10 9.24 13.95
N ARG A 178 -4.68 8.12 13.56
CA ARG A 178 -4.65 7.59 12.20
C ARG A 178 -5.99 6.94 11.89
N ASP A 179 -6.38 7.00 10.62
CA ASP A 179 -7.41 6.13 10.08
C ASP A 179 -6.79 4.75 9.83
N PHE A 180 -7.33 3.72 10.47
CA PHE A 180 -6.88 2.33 10.33
C PHE A 180 -7.95 1.51 9.64
N THR A 181 -7.64 1.00 8.46
CA THR A 181 -8.54 0.18 7.65
C THR A 181 -8.13 -1.29 7.71
N TYR A 182 -9.07 -2.18 8.03
CA TYR A 182 -8.75 -3.59 8.13
C TYR A 182 -8.53 -4.21 6.75
N VAL A 183 -7.61 -5.17 6.65
CA VAL A 183 -7.16 -5.72 5.36
C VAL A 183 -8.29 -6.36 4.55
N THR A 184 -9.33 -6.92 5.17
CA THR A 184 -10.48 -7.48 4.44
C THR A 184 -11.33 -6.41 3.76
N ASP A 185 -11.42 -5.21 4.37
CA ASP A 185 -12.15 -4.09 3.78
C ASP A 185 -11.38 -3.53 2.57
N ILE A 186 -10.05 -3.50 2.66
CA ILE A 186 -9.19 -3.19 1.50
C ILE A 186 -9.40 -4.21 0.38
N VAL A 187 -9.43 -5.52 0.69
CA VAL A 187 -9.70 -6.55 -0.32
C VAL A 187 -11.08 -6.38 -0.95
N SER A 188 -12.09 -6.07 -0.13
CA SER A 188 -13.45 -5.79 -0.64
C SER A 188 -13.47 -4.58 -1.56
N ALA A 189 -12.76 -3.50 -1.21
CA ALA A 189 -12.63 -2.31 -2.05
C ALA A 189 -11.90 -2.61 -3.38
N LEU A 190 -10.84 -3.42 -3.35
CA LEU A 190 -10.13 -3.86 -4.56
C LEU A 190 -11.05 -4.64 -5.51
N ILE A 191 -11.84 -5.59 -4.98
CA ILE A 191 -12.77 -6.39 -5.76
C ILE A 191 -13.89 -5.51 -6.31
N ALA A 192 -14.51 -4.67 -5.48
CA ALA A 192 -15.56 -3.74 -5.91
C ALA A 192 -15.08 -2.80 -7.02
N ALA A 193 -13.83 -2.29 -6.92
CA ALA A 193 -13.23 -1.47 -7.96
C ALA A 193 -13.02 -2.27 -9.27
N ALA A 194 -12.63 -3.55 -9.17
CA ALA A 194 -12.44 -4.40 -10.34
C ALA A 194 -13.77 -4.75 -11.03
N GLU A 195 -14.83 -4.93 -10.28
CA GLU A 195 -16.19 -5.24 -10.78
C GLU A 195 -16.97 -3.99 -11.25
N SER A 196 -16.52 -2.79 -10.82
CA SER A 196 -17.21 -1.53 -11.17
C SER A 196 -17.13 -1.23 -12.67
N GLU A 197 -18.20 -0.64 -13.22
CA GLU A 197 -18.18 -0.07 -14.57
C GLU A 197 -17.38 1.24 -14.67
N LYS A 198 -17.02 1.85 -13.54
CA LYS A 198 -16.22 3.09 -13.51
C LYS A 198 -14.79 2.83 -13.97
N THR A 199 -14.24 3.79 -14.69
CA THR A 199 -12.84 3.77 -15.13
C THR A 199 -12.22 5.14 -14.94
N ASN A 200 -10.89 5.21 -14.93
CA ASN A 200 -10.15 6.45 -14.78
C ASN A 200 -10.60 7.27 -13.56
N LYS A 201 -10.66 6.59 -12.41
CA LYS A 201 -11.06 7.17 -11.13
C LYS A 201 -10.02 6.93 -10.06
N ILE A 202 -9.98 7.84 -9.11
CA ILE A 202 -9.21 7.74 -7.87
C ILE A 202 -10.20 7.74 -6.72
N TYR A 203 -10.01 6.85 -5.77
CA TYR A 203 -10.82 6.76 -4.56
C TYR A 203 -9.94 6.63 -3.32
N ASN A 204 -10.31 7.31 -2.27
CA ASN A 204 -9.79 7.05 -0.94
C ASN A 204 -10.40 5.76 -0.37
N VAL A 205 -9.59 4.97 0.32
CA VAL A 205 -10.07 3.78 1.05
C VAL A 205 -9.62 3.89 2.49
N GLY A 206 -10.53 4.31 3.34
CA GLY A 206 -10.37 4.53 4.77
C GLY A 206 -11.55 3.94 5.55
N SER A 207 -11.53 4.11 6.88
CA SER A 207 -12.58 3.63 7.79
C SER A 207 -13.54 4.74 8.25
N ASP A 208 -13.33 5.99 7.83
CA ASP A 208 -14.00 7.21 8.29
C ASP A 208 -13.87 7.48 9.80
N THR A 209 -12.99 6.73 10.47
CA THR A 209 -12.74 6.91 11.91
C THR A 209 -11.24 7.00 12.18
N THR A 210 -10.88 7.81 13.18
CA THR A 210 -9.49 7.92 13.60
C THR A 210 -9.30 7.35 15.00
N VAL A 211 -8.18 6.66 15.20
CA VAL A 211 -7.81 6.07 16.48
C VAL A 211 -6.42 6.57 16.89
N SER A 212 -6.27 6.99 18.16
CA SER A 212 -4.96 7.37 18.69
C SER A 212 -4.10 6.14 19.00
N VAL A 213 -2.78 6.32 18.98
CA VAL A 213 -1.84 5.27 19.40
C VAL A 213 -2.09 4.85 20.85
N ASN A 214 -2.44 5.80 21.73
CA ASN A 214 -2.83 5.49 23.10
C ASN A 214 -4.05 4.57 23.18
N LYS A 215 -5.05 4.82 22.33
CA LYS A 215 -6.26 3.97 22.27
C LYS A 215 -5.94 2.56 21.82
N ILE A 216 -5.01 2.39 20.89
CA ILE A 216 -4.54 1.06 20.48
C ILE A 216 -3.89 0.33 21.66
N VAL A 217 -3.02 1.02 22.42
CA VAL A 217 -2.41 0.43 23.63
C VAL A 217 -3.46 0.00 24.65
N GLU A 218 -4.47 0.85 24.89
CA GLU A 218 -5.61 0.53 25.77
C GLU A 218 -6.33 -0.74 25.32
N LEU A 219 -6.69 -0.81 24.03
CA LEU A 219 -7.39 -1.97 23.47
C LEU A 219 -6.57 -3.26 23.51
N LEU A 220 -5.27 -3.17 23.30
CA LEU A 220 -4.38 -4.33 23.38
C LEU A 220 -4.09 -4.74 24.83
N GLY A 221 -4.23 -3.82 25.78
CA GLY A 221 -3.86 -4.03 27.18
C GLY A 221 -2.35 -4.21 27.38
N GLY A 222 -1.81 -3.73 28.49
CA GLY A 222 -0.40 -3.84 28.83
C GLY A 222 0.28 -2.49 29.08
N ASN A 223 1.56 -2.55 29.41
CA ASN A 223 2.37 -1.36 29.73
C ASN A 223 2.91 -0.69 28.47
N LYS A 224 3.13 0.62 28.53
CA LYS A 224 3.79 1.39 27.47
C LYS A 224 4.99 2.16 27.99
N VAL A 225 5.92 2.46 27.09
CA VAL A 225 7.05 3.37 27.31
C VAL A 225 7.03 4.40 26.18
N ASN A 226 7.04 5.67 26.54
CA ASN A 226 7.12 6.74 25.57
C ASN A 226 8.57 6.96 25.15
N ILE A 227 8.80 7.09 23.83
CA ILE A 227 10.12 7.36 23.24
C ILE A 227 10.07 8.69 22.49
N PRO A 228 11.20 9.42 22.36
CA PRO A 228 11.25 10.70 21.67
C PRO A 228 10.73 10.61 20.23
N LYS A 229 10.11 11.70 19.74
CA LYS A 229 9.86 11.87 18.30
C LYS A 229 11.21 11.91 17.57
N ARG A 230 11.29 11.21 16.48
CA ARG A 230 12.47 11.17 15.61
C ARG A 230 12.39 12.22 14.53
#